data_9256c1b50bdd6d5ff8813b7a1172c3b9
#
_entry.id   9256c1b50bdd6d5ff8813b7a1172c3b9
#
_cell.length_a   1.000
_cell.length_b   1.000
_cell.length_c   1.000
_cell.angle_alpha   90.00
_cell.angle_beta   90.00
_cell.angle_gamma   90.00
#
_symmetry.space_group_name_H-M   'P 1'
#
loop_
_entity.id
_entity.type
_entity.pdbx_description
1 polymer ?
#
loop_
_entity_poly.entity_id
_entity_poly.type
_entity_poly.pdbx_seq_one_letter_code
_entity_poly.pdbx_strand_id
1 'polypeptide(L)'
;MEISLNTPARLFPALSILLISYTNRYLTIAKLIRDLKTEYDKEQDVVSLRQIAFLKRRERFIRNMQTFAIASIFCCTFSMALIFFHEAQWGGYLFGAALVLMLISLAIALRDIITAGGALMIELKEMEEHLKKLEEEEPKKWLRFPKD
;
A
#
# COMPACT_ATOMS: atom_id res chain seq x y z
N MET A 1 12.08 29.80 17.46
CA MET A 1 11.26 28.62 17.75
C MET A 1 12.19 27.57 18.32
N GLU A 2 12.12 27.31 19.63
CA GLU A 2 12.94 26.25 20.23
C GLU A 2 12.30 24.90 19.90
N ILE A 3 12.88 24.16 18.99
CA ILE A 3 12.51 22.79 18.72
C ILE A 3 13.03 21.94 19.87
N SER A 4 12.17 21.60 20.80
CA SER A 4 12.52 20.72 21.90
C SER A 4 12.58 19.26 21.43
N LEU A 5 13.38 18.44 22.09
CA LEU A 5 13.52 16.99 21.84
C LEU A 5 12.17 16.25 21.83
N ASN A 6 11.16 16.78 22.52
CA ASN A 6 9.80 16.23 22.55
C ASN A 6 9.07 16.27 21.22
N THR A 7 9.40 17.20 20.30
CA THR A 7 8.68 17.34 19.03
C THR A 7 8.95 16.16 18.09
N PRO A 8 10.21 15.80 17.76
CA PRO A 8 10.47 14.61 16.95
C PRO A 8 10.09 13.30 17.66
N ALA A 9 10.24 13.22 19.00
CA ALA A 9 9.91 12.02 19.76
C ALA A 9 8.43 11.61 19.66
N ARG A 10 7.50 12.57 19.59
CA ARG A 10 6.06 12.30 19.46
C ARG A 10 5.68 11.71 18.11
N LEU A 11 6.49 11.89 17.08
CA LEU A 11 6.22 11.32 15.75
C LEU A 11 6.62 9.83 15.63
N PHE A 12 7.48 9.33 16.50
CA PHE A 12 7.96 7.96 16.47
C PHE A 12 6.85 6.90 16.52
N PRO A 13 5.87 6.96 17.43
CA PRO A 13 4.78 5.98 17.46
C PRO A 13 3.95 5.99 16.17
N ALA A 14 3.65 7.18 15.63
CA ALA A 14 2.88 7.31 14.39
C ALA A 14 3.62 6.72 13.19
N LEU A 15 4.93 7.01 13.07
CA LEU A 15 5.79 6.47 12.02
C LEU A 15 5.91 4.94 12.11
N SER A 16 6.01 4.39 13.31
CA SER A 16 6.10 2.94 13.54
C SER A 16 4.82 2.23 13.08
N ILE A 17 3.64 2.78 13.37
CA ILE A 17 2.36 2.21 12.92
C ILE A 17 2.25 2.27 11.40
N LEU A 18 2.65 3.37 10.77
CA LEU A 18 2.68 3.50 9.31
C LEU A 18 3.62 2.46 8.68
N LEU A 19 4.79 2.24 9.25
CA LEU A 19 5.76 1.27 8.75
C LEU A 19 5.22 -0.16 8.81
N ILE A 20 4.54 -0.52 9.90
CA ILE A 20 3.87 -1.83 10.03
C ILE A 20 2.79 -1.98 8.95
N SER A 21 1.96 -0.95 8.73
CA SER A 21 0.93 -0.96 7.71
C SER A 21 1.51 -1.16 6.30
N TYR A 22 2.60 -0.47 5.97
CA TYR A 22 3.28 -0.59 4.68
C TYR A 22 3.91 -1.96 4.48
N THR A 23 4.52 -2.51 5.54
CA THR A 23 5.11 -3.86 5.53
C THR A 23 4.04 -4.93 5.28
N ASN A 24 2.89 -4.84 5.95
CA ASN A 24 1.78 -5.76 5.74
C ASN A 24 1.27 -5.72 4.29
N ARG A 25 1.13 -4.54 3.71
CA ARG A 25 0.76 -4.37 2.29
C ARG A 25 1.78 -5.02 1.36
N TYR A 26 3.06 -4.79 1.60
CA TYR A 26 4.13 -5.40 0.82
C TYR A 26 4.09 -6.93 0.87
N LEU A 27 3.95 -7.51 2.08
CA LEU A 27 3.87 -8.95 2.27
C LEU A 27 2.67 -9.57 1.57
N THR A 28 1.50 -8.91 1.59
CA THR A 28 0.29 -9.36 0.90
C THR A 28 0.52 -9.46 -0.61
N ILE A 29 1.11 -8.43 -1.23
CA ILE A 29 1.39 -8.43 -2.67
C ILE A 29 2.49 -9.43 -3.03
N ALA A 30 3.52 -9.55 -2.20
CA ALA A 30 4.59 -10.52 -2.41
C ALA A 30 4.06 -11.96 -2.36
N LYS A 31 3.12 -12.26 -1.45
CA LYS A 31 2.43 -13.55 -1.38
C LYS A 31 1.62 -13.80 -2.64
N LEU A 32 0.80 -12.84 -3.06
CA LEU A 32 -0.03 -12.96 -4.26
C LEU A 32 0.81 -13.20 -5.52
N ILE A 33 1.96 -12.54 -5.67
CA ILE A 33 2.88 -12.78 -6.79
C ILE A 33 3.44 -14.21 -6.76
N ARG A 34 3.76 -14.75 -5.57
CA ARG A 34 4.25 -16.12 -5.44
C ARG A 34 3.17 -17.15 -5.79
N ASP A 35 1.95 -16.92 -5.32
CA ASP A 35 0.81 -17.81 -5.59
C ASP A 35 0.52 -17.85 -7.09
N LEU A 36 0.44 -16.70 -7.76
CA LEU A 36 0.28 -16.60 -9.22
C LEU A 36 1.44 -17.22 -10.01
N LYS A 37 2.67 -17.09 -9.50
CA LYS A 37 3.82 -17.74 -10.14
C LYS A 37 3.69 -19.27 -10.07
N THR A 38 3.25 -19.82 -8.93
CA THR A 38 3.06 -21.26 -8.78
C THR A 38 1.94 -21.77 -9.69
N GLU A 39 0.90 -20.97 -9.91
CA GLU A 39 -0.18 -21.28 -10.84
C GLU A 39 0.30 -21.25 -12.30
N TYR A 40 1.05 -20.21 -12.66
CA TYR A 40 1.68 -20.11 -13.99
C TYR A 40 2.61 -21.29 -14.31
N ASP A 41 3.42 -21.74 -13.33
CA ASP A 41 4.33 -22.87 -13.49
C ASP A 41 3.56 -24.21 -13.74
N LYS A 42 2.27 -24.28 -13.37
CA LYS A 42 1.40 -25.45 -13.59
C LYS A 42 0.66 -25.41 -14.93
N GLU A 43 0.10 -24.26 -15.29
CA GLU A 43 -0.85 -24.11 -16.41
C GLU A 43 -0.30 -23.35 -17.61
N GLN A 44 0.85 -22.67 -17.48
CA GLN A 44 1.50 -21.82 -18.49
C GLN A 44 0.56 -20.78 -19.14
N ASP A 45 -0.41 -20.27 -18.35
CA ASP A 45 -1.42 -19.35 -18.85
C ASP A 45 -0.87 -17.93 -19.01
N VAL A 46 -1.11 -17.33 -20.20
CA VAL A 46 -0.70 -15.96 -20.55
C VAL A 46 -1.40 -14.90 -19.67
N VAL A 47 -2.60 -15.22 -19.17
CA VAL A 47 -3.36 -14.33 -18.27
C VAL A 47 -2.62 -14.12 -16.96
N SER A 48 -2.10 -15.20 -16.37
CA SER A 48 -1.30 -15.17 -15.13
C SER A 48 -0.03 -14.34 -15.29
N LEU A 49 0.63 -14.37 -16.44
CA LEU A 49 1.79 -13.52 -16.74
C LEU A 49 1.45 -12.02 -16.74
N ARG A 50 0.31 -11.66 -17.33
CA ARG A 50 -0.14 -10.25 -17.37
C ARG A 50 -0.47 -9.73 -15.97
N GLN A 51 -1.11 -10.55 -15.15
CA GLN A 51 -1.42 -10.23 -13.74
C GLN A 51 -0.16 -10.06 -12.91
N ILE A 52 0.84 -10.95 -13.07
CA ILE A 52 2.15 -10.84 -12.41
C ILE A 52 2.85 -9.52 -12.81
N ALA A 53 2.83 -9.14 -14.08
CA ALA A 53 3.45 -7.90 -14.54
C ALA A 53 2.78 -6.65 -13.92
N PHE A 54 1.46 -6.66 -13.80
CA PHE A 54 0.70 -5.59 -13.13
C PHE A 54 1.02 -5.49 -11.65
N LEU A 55 1.03 -6.63 -10.93
CA LEU A 55 1.38 -6.70 -9.50
C LEU A 55 2.82 -6.27 -9.23
N LYS A 56 3.76 -6.64 -10.10
CA LYS A 56 5.17 -6.22 -10.00
C LYS A 56 5.35 -4.71 -10.12
N ARG A 57 4.52 -4.05 -10.94
CA ARG A 57 4.50 -2.58 -11.01
C ARG A 57 3.98 -1.97 -9.71
N ARG A 58 2.93 -2.54 -9.14
CA ARG A 58 2.33 -2.10 -7.87
C ARG A 58 3.27 -2.32 -6.68
N GLU A 59 3.98 -3.45 -6.64
CA GLU A 59 5.00 -3.75 -5.63
C GLU A 59 6.08 -2.66 -5.59
N ARG A 60 6.52 -2.14 -6.75
CA ARG A 60 7.52 -1.08 -6.84
C ARG A 60 7.04 0.23 -6.18
N PHE A 61 5.77 0.60 -6.34
CA PHE A 61 5.21 1.78 -5.68
C PHE A 61 5.19 1.62 -4.15
N ILE A 62 4.80 0.46 -3.66
CA ILE A 62 4.76 0.19 -2.21
C ILE A 62 6.16 0.21 -1.62
N ARG A 63 7.14 -0.34 -2.31
CA ARG A 63 8.54 -0.31 -1.90
C ARG A 63 9.09 1.12 -1.84
N ASN A 64 8.82 1.94 -2.84
CA ASN A 64 9.24 3.34 -2.83
C ASN A 64 8.61 4.11 -1.67
N MET A 65 7.31 3.96 -1.44
CA MET A 65 6.60 4.53 -0.30
C MET A 65 7.25 4.15 1.03
N GLN A 66 7.57 2.87 1.23
CA GLN A 66 8.24 2.36 2.42
C GLN A 66 9.66 2.92 2.57
N THR A 67 10.41 3.05 1.48
CA THR A 67 11.75 3.62 1.48
C THR A 67 11.75 5.07 1.96
N PHE A 68 10.82 5.90 1.47
CA PHE A 68 10.67 7.29 1.94
C PHE A 68 10.26 7.38 3.41
N ALA A 69 9.40 6.48 3.88
CA ALA A 69 9.02 6.41 5.30
C ALA A 69 10.22 6.08 6.19
N ILE A 70 11.03 5.07 5.82
CA ILE A 70 12.23 4.68 6.55
C ILE A 70 13.27 5.81 6.55
N ALA A 71 13.49 6.46 5.41
CA ALA A 71 14.38 7.61 5.30
C ALA A 71 13.93 8.77 6.21
N SER A 72 12.61 9.03 6.29
CA SER A 72 12.05 10.02 7.22
C SER A 72 12.34 9.69 8.67
N ILE A 73 12.15 8.42 9.10
CA ILE A 73 12.46 7.96 10.47
C ILE A 73 13.95 8.15 10.77
N PHE A 74 14.80 7.79 9.82
CA PHE A 74 16.25 7.95 9.96
C PHE A 74 16.63 9.42 10.15
N CYS A 75 16.14 10.32 9.31
CA CYS A 75 16.37 11.76 9.45
C CYS A 75 15.84 12.31 10.77
N CYS A 76 14.67 11.85 11.22
CA CYS A 76 14.06 12.24 12.47
C CYS A 76 14.93 11.82 13.67
N THR A 77 15.44 10.58 13.67
CA THR A 77 16.33 10.07 14.69
C THR A 77 17.64 10.85 14.74
N PHE A 78 18.22 11.13 13.58
CA PHE A 78 19.46 11.88 13.48
C PHE A 78 19.27 13.35 13.91
N SER A 79 18.12 13.96 13.62
CA SER A 79 17.74 15.27 14.13
C SER A 79 17.72 15.30 15.66
N MET A 80 17.17 14.27 16.32
CA MET A 80 17.17 14.16 17.78
C MET A 80 18.59 14.08 18.33
N ALA A 81 19.49 13.33 17.68
CA ALA A 81 20.88 13.25 18.08
C ALA A 81 21.58 14.62 17.98
N LEU A 82 21.38 15.39 16.91
CA LEU A 82 21.93 16.74 16.75
C LEU A 82 21.43 17.70 17.83
N ILE A 83 20.14 17.67 18.15
CA ILE A 83 19.57 18.50 19.24
C ILE A 83 20.19 18.12 20.59
N PHE A 84 20.44 16.83 20.82
CA PHE A 84 21.10 16.34 22.04
C PHE A 84 22.54 16.86 22.16
N PHE A 85 23.28 16.98 21.06
CA PHE A 85 24.61 17.57 21.02
C PHE A 85 24.63 19.10 20.98
N HIS A 86 23.53 19.76 21.32
CA HIS A 86 23.36 21.23 21.34
C HIS A 86 23.40 21.93 19.99
N GLU A 87 23.39 21.18 18.90
CA GLU A 87 23.31 21.67 17.52
C GLU A 87 21.86 21.84 17.07
N ALA A 88 21.07 22.61 17.81
CA ALA A 88 19.61 22.74 17.63
C ALA A 88 19.24 23.30 16.23
N GLN A 89 20.08 24.14 15.66
CA GLN A 89 19.83 24.75 14.34
C GLN A 89 19.87 23.71 13.22
N TRP A 90 20.91 22.88 13.18
CA TRP A 90 21.04 21.78 12.22
C TRP A 90 20.02 20.68 12.46
N GLY A 91 19.72 20.38 13.71
CA GLY A 91 18.65 19.47 14.10
C GLY A 91 17.29 19.92 13.56
N GLY A 92 16.99 21.23 13.60
CA GLY A 92 15.76 21.79 13.05
C GLY A 92 15.63 21.63 11.53
N TYR A 93 16.68 21.89 10.77
CA TYR A 93 16.67 21.70 9.32
C TYR A 93 16.48 20.23 8.96
N LEU A 94 17.16 19.32 9.65
CA LEU A 94 17.04 17.89 9.41
C LEU A 94 15.66 17.36 9.76
N PHE A 95 15.04 17.88 10.82
CA PHE A 95 13.67 17.59 11.18
C PHE A 95 12.69 18.04 10.08
N GLY A 96 12.89 19.25 9.53
CA GLY A 96 12.12 19.73 8.38
C GLY A 96 12.23 18.81 7.16
N ALA A 97 13.44 18.33 6.85
CA ALA A 97 13.66 17.35 5.79
C ALA A 97 12.93 16.02 6.07
N ALA A 98 12.95 15.54 7.31
CA ALA A 98 12.22 14.33 7.71
C ALA A 98 10.71 14.48 7.47
N LEU A 99 10.12 15.63 7.82
CA LEU A 99 8.71 15.90 7.56
C LEU A 99 8.37 15.91 6.07
N VAL A 100 9.21 16.50 5.23
CA VAL A 100 9.03 16.50 3.78
C VAL A 100 9.06 15.07 3.22
N LEU A 101 10.02 14.25 3.63
CA LEU A 101 10.11 12.84 3.22
C LEU A 101 8.87 12.05 3.64
N MET A 102 8.36 12.31 4.86
CA MET A 102 7.12 11.70 5.34
C MET A 102 5.93 12.10 4.49
N LEU A 103 5.79 13.38 4.15
CA LEU A 103 4.70 13.86 3.29
C LEU A 103 4.75 13.22 1.91
N ILE A 104 5.94 13.06 1.31
CA ILE A 104 6.11 12.37 0.04
C ILE A 104 5.65 10.91 0.15
N SER A 105 6.05 10.19 1.20
CA SER A 105 5.63 8.81 1.47
C SER A 105 4.10 8.71 1.56
N LEU A 106 3.46 9.60 2.31
CA LEU A 106 2.00 9.64 2.47
C LEU A 106 1.28 9.98 1.17
N ALA A 107 1.82 10.90 0.36
CA ALA A 107 1.25 11.24 -0.94
C ALA A 107 1.27 10.04 -1.90
N ILE A 108 2.37 9.27 -1.92
CA ILE A 108 2.48 8.03 -2.70
C ILE A 108 1.47 7.00 -2.18
N ALA A 109 1.32 6.84 -0.85
CA ALA A 109 0.36 5.95 -0.22
C ALA A 109 -1.09 6.30 -0.61
N LEU A 110 -1.44 7.57 -0.56
CA LEU A 110 -2.77 8.05 -0.93
C LEU A 110 -3.08 7.76 -2.40
N ARG A 111 -2.13 8.03 -3.29
CA ARG A 111 -2.27 7.71 -4.72
C ARG A 111 -2.48 6.22 -4.96
N ASP A 112 -1.75 5.36 -4.25
CA ASP A 112 -1.91 3.90 -4.38
C ASP A 112 -3.31 3.45 -3.94
N ILE A 113 -3.84 3.99 -2.85
CA ILE A 113 -5.19 3.69 -2.35
C ILE A 113 -6.26 4.09 -3.37
N ILE A 114 -6.17 5.31 -3.91
CA ILE A 114 -7.15 5.83 -4.89
C ILE A 114 -7.12 4.97 -6.16
N THR A 115 -5.93 4.64 -6.65
CA THR A 115 -5.77 3.82 -7.87
C THR A 115 -6.27 2.39 -7.65
N ALA A 116 -5.99 1.80 -6.48
CA ALA A 116 -6.45 0.45 -6.14
C ALA A 116 -7.97 0.37 -5.99
N GLY A 117 -8.59 1.37 -5.37
CA GLY A 117 -10.04 1.44 -5.22
C GLY A 117 -10.78 1.56 -6.55
N GLY A 118 -10.25 2.36 -7.48
CA GLY A 118 -10.83 2.49 -8.82
C GLY A 118 -10.79 1.19 -9.63
N ALA A 119 -9.68 0.46 -9.60
CA ALA A 119 -9.55 -0.82 -10.31
C ALA A 119 -10.54 -1.88 -9.78
N LEU A 120 -10.68 -1.98 -8.45
CA LEU A 120 -11.62 -2.92 -7.82
C LEU A 120 -13.07 -2.59 -8.19
N MET A 121 -13.43 -1.31 -8.29
CA MET A 121 -14.78 -0.88 -8.64
C MET A 121 -15.15 -1.22 -10.09
N ILE A 122 -14.18 -1.21 -11.00
CA ILE A 122 -14.38 -1.62 -12.40
C ILE A 122 -14.62 -3.12 -12.48
N GLU A 123 -13.80 -3.94 -11.80
CA GLU A 123 -13.99 -5.40 -11.76
C GLU A 123 -15.32 -5.82 -11.14
N LEU A 124 -15.74 -5.14 -10.05
CA LEU A 124 -17.04 -5.40 -9.43
C LEU A 124 -18.21 -5.04 -10.37
N LYS A 125 -18.08 -3.98 -11.15
CA LYS A 125 -19.11 -3.57 -12.10
C LYS A 125 -19.24 -4.55 -13.27
N GLU A 126 -18.12 -5.06 -13.80
CA GLU A 126 -18.13 -6.11 -14.83
C GLU A 126 -18.77 -7.41 -14.33
N MET A 127 -18.48 -7.78 -13.07
CA MET A 127 -19.10 -8.94 -12.42
C MET A 127 -20.60 -8.75 -12.20
N GLU A 128 -21.03 -7.56 -11.81
CA GLU A 128 -22.46 -7.22 -11.63
C GLU A 128 -23.21 -7.27 -12.97
N GLU A 129 -22.62 -6.76 -14.04
CA GLU A 129 -23.19 -6.85 -15.39
C GLU A 129 -23.28 -8.31 -15.89
N HIS A 130 -22.29 -9.13 -15.55
CA HIS A 130 -22.31 -10.56 -15.89
C HIS A 130 -23.39 -11.31 -15.11
N LEU A 131 -23.57 -11.02 -13.82
CA LEU A 131 -24.64 -11.58 -13.00
C LEU A 131 -26.01 -11.18 -13.53
N LYS A 132 -26.22 -9.92 -13.90
CA LYS A 132 -27.49 -9.46 -14.50
C LYS A 132 -27.83 -10.18 -15.81
N LYS A 133 -26.83 -10.42 -16.67
CA LYS A 133 -27.02 -11.20 -17.91
C LYS A 133 -27.40 -12.65 -17.64
N LEU A 134 -26.78 -13.28 -16.63
CA LEU A 134 -27.14 -14.64 -16.23
C LEU A 134 -28.56 -14.72 -15.61
N GLU A 135 -28.98 -13.70 -14.86
CA GLU A 135 -30.34 -13.61 -14.32
C GLU A 135 -31.38 -13.38 -15.43
N GLU A 136 -31.04 -12.62 -16.47
CA GLU A 136 -31.91 -12.43 -17.64
C GLU A 136 -32.02 -13.68 -18.54
N GLU A 137 -30.95 -14.46 -18.68
CA GLU A 137 -30.95 -15.68 -19.49
C GLU A 137 -31.59 -16.89 -18.80
N GLU A 138 -31.60 -16.97 -17.47
CA GLU A 138 -32.21 -18.07 -16.72
C GLU A 138 -33.23 -17.63 -15.65
N PRO A 139 -34.35 -16.97 -15.97
CA PRO A 139 -35.31 -16.53 -14.95
C PRO A 139 -36.12 -17.66 -14.30
N LYS A 140 -35.94 -18.94 -14.66
CA LYS A 140 -36.84 -20.04 -14.23
C LYS A 140 -36.17 -21.27 -13.63
N LYS A 141 -34.88 -21.37 -13.52
CA LYS A 141 -34.21 -22.63 -13.06
C LYS A 141 -34.17 -22.78 -11.54
N TRP A 142 -34.17 -21.69 -10.80
CA TRP A 142 -34.05 -21.70 -9.32
C TRP A 142 -35.39 -21.84 -8.59
N LEU A 143 -36.54 -21.77 -9.29
CA LEU A 143 -37.88 -21.91 -8.71
C LEU A 143 -38.45 -23.32 -8.79
N ARG A 144 -37.70 -24.31 -9.30
CA ARG A 144 -38.09 -25.73 -9.20
C ARG A 144 -37.48 -26.35 -7.97
N PHE A 145 -38.06 -26.08 -6.81
CA PHE A 145 -38.01 -27.01 -5.70
C PHE A 145 -38.85 -28.24 -6.05
N PRO A 146 -38.33 -29.49 -5.95
CA PRO A 146 -39.19 -30.64 -6.04
C PRO A 146 -40.19 -30.60 -4.90
N LYS A 147 -41.48 -30.57 -5.23
CA LYS A 147 -42.55 -30.88 -4.32
C LYS A 147 -42.58 -32.41 -4.19
N ASP A 148 -42.09 -32.90 -3.09
CA ASP A 148 -42.47 -34.22 -2.55
C ASP A 148 -42.77 -34.02 -1.06
#